data_6b5ce06777d00e553fc6b7135419cbe2
#
_entry.id   6b5ce06777d00e553fc6b7135419cbe2
#
_cell.length_a   1.000
_cell.length_b   1.000
_cell.length_c   1.000
_cell.angle_alpha   90.00
_cell.angle_beta   90.00
_cell.angle_gamma   90.00
#
_symmetry.space_group_name_H-M   'P 1'
#
loop_
_entity.id
_entity.type
_entity.pdbx_description
1 polymer ?
#
loop_
_entity_poly.entity_id
_entity_poly.type
_entity_poly.pdbx_seq_one_letter_code
_entity_poly.pdbx_strand_id
1 'polypeptide(L)'
;DVMLDGHCAAAAAVRQSLAQIDSAVTAITQRLKASQDGRLIYAGAGSSVRIGVQDGVELPPTFDWPRRRIDYWIAGGPVALTDAVENAEDDENAASQAAFAANLSSHDVVIGISASGRTPFTCAAAKAAADGGALTVGIANNEAAPLFGYVDIAIPLVTGAEAVAGSTRLKAATAQKICLN
;
A
#
# COMPACT_ATOMS: atom_id res chain seq x y z
N ASP A 1 -18.12 -20.41 -10.63
CA ASP A 1 -18.72 -19.26 -9.94
C ASP A 1 -17.81 -18.04 -10.07
N VAL A 2 -18.32 -16.96 -10.72
CA VAL A 2 -17.54 -15.76 -11.13
C VAL A 2 -16.78 -15.12 -9.95
N MET A 3 -17.37 -15.10 -8.76
CA MET A 3 -16.73 -14.52 -7.58
C MET A 3 -15.56 -15.38 -7.10
N LEU A 4 -15.78 -16.67 -6.94
CA LEU A 4 -14.76 -17.61 -6.49
C LEU A 4 -13.59 -17.71 -7.50
N ASP A 5 -13.92 -17.80 -8.78
CA ASP A 5 -12.91 -17.82 -9.86
C ASP A 5 -12.07 -16.54 -9.85
N GLY A 6 -12.70 -15.39 -9.56
CA GLY A 6 -12.00 -14.13 -9.37
C GLY A 6 -10.98 -14.16 -8.21
N HIS A 7 -11.34 -14.74 -7.07
CA HIS A 7 -10.41 -14.88 -5.93
C HIS A 7 -9.28 -15.88 -6.22
N CYS A 8 -9.55 -16.95 -6.96
CA CYS A 8 -8.49 -17.85 -7.43
C CYS A 8 -7.51 -17.12 -8.38
N ALA A 9 -8.02 -16.27 -9.27
CA ALA A 9 -7.20 -15.46 -10.18
C ALA A 9 -6.33 -14.44 -9.42
N ALA A 10 -6.77 -13.96 -8.25
CA ALA A 10 -5.97 -13.06 -7.42
C ALA A 10 -4.66 -13.71 -6.97
N ALA A 11 -4.68 -14.96 -6.53
CA ALA A 11 -3.47 -15.70 -6.17
C ALA A 11 -2.52 -15.91 -7.36
N ALA A 12 -3.08 -16.15 -8.56
CA ALA A 12 -2.29 -16.26 -9.78
C ALA A 12 -1.61 -14.95 -10.16
N ALA A 13 -2.30 -13.80 -9.98
CA ALA A 13 -1.73 -12.47 -10.22
C ALA A 13 -0.54 -12.18 -9.29
N VAL A 14 -0.64 -12.53 -8.01
CA VAL A 14 0.48 -12.40 -7.05
C VAL A 14 1.66 -13.27 -7.47
N ARG A 15 1.41 -14.50 -7.91
CA ARG A 15 2.47 -15.41 -8.39
C ARG A 15 3.26 -14.83 -9.56
N GLN A 16 2.63 -14.06 -10.43
CA GLN A 16 3.31 -13.40 -11.56
C GLN A 16 4.25 -12.27 -11.12
N SER A 17 4.03 -11.70 -9.95
CA SER A 17 4.81 -10.59 -9.40
C SER A 17 5.82 -11.02 -8.31
N LEU A 18 6.10 -12.32 -8.16
CA LEU A 18 7.01 -12.80 -7.11
C LEU A 18 8.40 -12.19 -7.17
N ALA A 19 8.94 -11.92 -8.35
CA ALA A 19 10.25 -11.29 -8.49
C ALA A 19 10.28 -9.85 -7.94
N GLN A 20 9.22 -9.08 -8.19
CA GLN A 20 9.07 -7.73 -7.66
C GLN A 20 8.82 -7.74 -6.14
N ILE A 21 8.04 -8.70 -5.65
CA ILE A 21 7.81 -8.91 -4.21
C ILE A 21 9.11 -9.26 -3.51
N ASP A 22 9.90 -10.19 -4.04
CA ASP A 22 11.22 -10.58 -3.47
C ASP A 22 12.18 -9.38 -3.43
N SER A 23 12.22 -8.60 -4.50
CA SER A 23 12.99 -7.34 -4.55
C SER A 23 12.54 -6.36 -3.46
N ALA A 24 11.22 -6.17 -3.27
CA ALA A 24 10.66 -5.32 -2.23
C ALA A 24 11.02 -5.83 -0.84
N VAL A 25 10.82 -7.12 -0.55
CA VAL A 25 11.16 -7.74 0.74
C VAL A 25 12.64 -7.54 1.07
N THR A 26 13.52 -7.75 0.10
CA THR A 26 14.96 -7.55 0.27
C THR A 26 15.28 -6.10 0.62
N ALA A 27 14.78 -5.14 -0.14
CA ALA A 27 15.04 -3.71 0.06
C ALA A 27 14.45 -3.21 1.38
N ILE A 28 13.20 -3.58 1.71
CA ILE A 28 12.51 -3.23 2.96
C ILE A 28 13.32 -3.77 4.15
N THR A 29 13.71 -5.04 4.09
CA THR A 29 14.48 -5.70 5.16
C THR A 29 15.82 -5.01 5.39
N GLN A 30 16.55 -4.69 4.34
CA GLN A 30 17.82 -3.96 4.43
C GLN A 30 17.62 -2.58 5.07
N ARG A 31 16.59 -1.84 4.63
CA ARG A 31 16.28 -0.50 5.11
C ARG A 31 15.93 -0.49 6.60
N LEU A 32 15.01 -1.37 6.99
CA LEU A 32 14.51 -1.44 8.37
C LEU A 32 15.52 -2.05 9.37
N LYS A 33 16.44 -2.90 8.91
CA LYS A 33 17.55 -3.42 9.74
C LYS A 33 18.66 -2.39 9.95
N ALA A 34 18.81 -1.42 9.06
CA ALA A 34 19.86 -0.40 9.15
C ALA A 34 19.64 0.58 10.30
N SER A 35 18.42 0.70 10.85
CA SER A 35 18.09 1.57 11.97
C SER A 35 16.99 1.00 12.85
N GLN A 36 17.08 1.25 14.17
CA GLN A 36 16.01 0.90 15.12
C GLN A 36 14.84 1.90 15.11
N ASP A 37 14.99 3.03 14.39
CA ASP A 37 14.00 4.09 14.31
C ASP A 37 13.25 4.10 12.96
N GLY A 38 13.76 3.38 11.95
CA GLY A 38 13.10 3.25 10.64
C GLY A 38 11.69 2.65 10.78
N ARG A 39 10.72 3.25 10.09
CA ARG A 39 9.30 2.89 10.17
C ARG A 39 8.83 2.23 8.89
N LEU A 40 7.84 1.35 9.03
CA LEU A 40 7.02 0.84 7.94
C LEU A 40 5.70 1.60 7.93
N ILE A 41 5.38 2.26 6.81
CA ILE A 41 4.24 3.16 6.67
C ILE A 41 3.37 2.64 5.53
N TYR A 42 2.09 2.42 5.81
CA TYR A 42 1.10 2.05 4.80
C TYR A 42 0.29 3.27 4.39
N ALA A 43 0.24 3.57 3.09
CA ALA A 43 -0.46 4.72 2.55
C ALA A 43 -1.52 4.32 1.51
N GLY A 44 -2.70 4.91 1.57
CA GLY A 44 -3.74 4.63 0.60
C GLY A 44 -5.13 5.12 0.98
N ALA A 45 -6.12 4.67 0.20
CA ALA A 45 -7.54 4.99 0.39
C ALA A 45 -8.42 3.73 0.37
N GLY A 46 -9.59 3.83 0.99
CA GLY A 46 -10.66 2.84 0.91
C GLY A 46 -10.25 1.42 1.29
N SER A 47 -10.66 0.44 0.49
CA SER A 47 -10.37 -0.99 0.74
C SER A 47 -8.87 -1.30 0.76
N SER A 48 -8.08 -0.65 -0.09
CA SER A 48 -6.64 -0.90 -0.20
C SER A 48 -5.90 -0.55 1.08
N VAL A 49 -6.13 0.64 1.65
CA VAL A 49 -5.46 1.02 2.90
C VAL A 49 -5.95 0.21 4.08
N ARG A 50 -7.25 -0.20 4.10
CA ARG A 50 -7.78 -1.08 5.16
C ARG A 50 -7.04 -2.42 5.19
N ILE A 51 -6.67 -2.98 4.04
CA ILE A 51 -5.83 -4.18 3.95
C ILE A 51 -4.43 -3.91 4.53
N GLY A 52 -3.81 -2.78 4.20
CA GLY A 52 -2.52 -2.38 4.78
C GLY A 52 -2.57 -2.21 6.30
N VAL A 53 -3.65 -1.59 6.83
CA VAL A 53 -3.85 -1.48 8.28
C VAL A 53 -4.03 -2.85 8.92
N GLN A 54 -4.86 -3.72 8.32
CA GLN A 54 -5.05 -5.10 8.81
C GLN A 54 -3.72 -5.85 8.90
N ASP A 55 -2.86 -5.70 7.91
CA ASP A 55 -1.54 -6.33 7.92
C ASP A 55 -0.63 -5.74 9.00
N GLY A 56 -0.51 -4.42 9.03
CA GLY A 56 0.39 -3.72 9.96
C GLY A 56 0.03 -3.90 11.43
N VAL A 57 -1.26 -4.04 11.80
CA VAL A 57 -1.67 -4.26 13.20
C VAL A 57 -1.31 -5.66 13.71
N GLU A 58 -1.04 -6.60 12.82
CA GLU A 58 -0.62 -7.96 13.20
C GLU A 58 0.90 -8.09 13.41
N LEU A 59 1.70 -7.11 12.96
CA LEU A 59 3.15 -7.15 13.13
C LEU A 59 3.60 -7.17 14.60
N PRO A 60 3.04 -6.35 15.52
CA PRO A 60 3.42 -6.40 16.92
C PRO A 60 3.10 -7.73 17.60
N PRO A 61 1.87 -8.25 17.54
CA PRO A 61 1.54 -9.50 18.25
C PRO A 61 2.19 -10.74 17.64
N THR A 62 2.51 -10.71 16.33
CA THR A 62 3.05 -11.89 15.63
C THR A 62 4.58 -11.93 15.65
N PHE A 63 5.23 -10.78 15.51
CA PHE A 63 6.67 -10.66 15.32
C PHE A 63 7.37 -9.80 16.36
N ASP A 64 6.66 -9.37 17.41
CA ASP A 64 7.17 -8.42 18.44
C ASP A 64 7.72 -7.12 17.81
N TRP A 65 7.12 -6.70 16.67
CA TRP A 65 7.53 -5.50 15.97
C TRP A 65 7.14 -4.25 16.75
N PRO A 66 8.06 -3.31 17.03
CA PRO A 66 7.76 -2.15 17.86
C PRO A 66 6.65 -1.27 17.22
N ARG A 67 5.55 -1.03 17.95
CA ARG A 67 4.42 -0.23 17.45
C ARG A 67 4.84 1.16 16.97
N ARG A 68 5.83 1.79 17.59
CA ARG A 68 6.36 3.10 17.17
C ARG A 68 6.99 3.08 15.77
N ARG A 69 7.28 1.89 15.24
CA ARG A 69 7.86 1.68 13.90
C ARG A 69 6.82 1.34 12.84
N ILE A 70 5.53 1.58 13.12
CA ILE A 70 4.44 1.40 12.17
C ILE A 70 3.64 2.69 12.13
N ASP A 71 3.26 3.12 10.93
CA ASP A 71 2.38 4.27 10.73
C ASP A 71 1.42 4.02 9.57
N TYR A 72 0.32 4.78 9.52
CA TYR A 72 -0.73 4.62 8.52
C TYR A 72 -1.17 5.99 8.00
N TRP A 73 -1.01 6.23 6.73
CA TRP A 73 -1.52 7.41 6.05
C TRP A 73 -2.80 7.04 5.31
N ILE A 74 -3.91 7.38 5.91
CA ILE A 74 -5.24 6.96 5.49
C ILE A 74 -5.97 8.16 4.91
N ALA A 75 -6.39 8.07 3.65
CA ALA A 75 -7.26 9.08 3.05
C ALA A 75 -8.56 9.20 3.85
N GLY A 76 -8.87 10.40 4.33
CA GLY A 76 -9.97 10.66 5.27
C GLY A 76 -9.66 10.37 6.74
N GLY A 77 -8.41 9.97 7.07
CA GLY A 77 -7.98 9.71 8.44
C GLY A 77 -8.53 8.42 9.04
N PRO A 78 -8.34 8.20 10.36
CA PRO A 78 -8.74 6.95 11.03
C PRO A 78 -10.23 6.61 10.92
N VAL A 79 -11.12 7.59 10.82
CA VAL A 79 -12.55 7.37 10.67
C VAL A 79 -12.89 6.63 9.37
N ALA A 80 -12.06 6.79 8.33
CA ALA A 80 -12.23 6.10 7.05
C ALA A 80 -12.00 4.57 7.13
N LEU A 81 -11.56 4.05 8.27
CA LEU A 81 -11.47 2.60 8.48
C LEU A 81 -12.86 1.96 8.64
N THR A 82 -13.80 2.67 9.26
CA THR A 82 -15.16 2.18 9.55
C THR A 82 -16.23 2.84 8.70
N ASP A 83 -16.00 4.08 8.25
CA ASP A 83 -16.96 4.87 7.51
C ASP A 83 -16.49 5.18 6.09
N ALA A 84 -17.40 5.57 5.22
CA ALA A 84 -17.08 6.13 3.91
C ALA A 84 -16.86 7.65 4.07
N VAL A 85 -15.65 8.11 3.73
CA VAL A 85 -15.35 9.56 3.68
C VAL A 85 -15.29 9.97 2.23
N GLU A 86 -16.30 10.73 1.77
CA GLU A 86 -16.39 11.16 0.39
C GLU A 86 -15.23 12.09 0.01
N ASN A 87 -14.76 11.98 -1.24
CA ASN A 87 -13.67 12.78 -1.82
C ASN A 87 -12.31 12.69 -1.09
N ALA A 88 -12.18 11.89 -0.04
CA ALA A 88 -10.91 11.77 0.68
C ALA A 88 -9.77 11.20 -0.17
N GLU A 89 -10.10 10.35 -1.15
CA GLU A 89 -9.12 9.74 -2.05
C GLU A 89 -8.51 10.75 -3.04
N ASP A 90 -9.15 11.91 -3.24
CA ASP A 90 -8.69 12.98 -4.12
C ASP A 90 -7.86 14.04 -3.39
N ASP A 91 -7.73 13.98 -2.07
CA ASP A 91 -7.02 14.97 -1.25
C ASP A 91 -5.50 14.76 -1.24
N GLU A 92 -4.82 15.26 -2.27
CA GLU A 92 -3.35 15.26 -2.38
C GLU A 92 -2.67 16.08 -1.28
N ASN A 93 -3.35 17.14 -0.80
CA ASN A 93 -2.79 18.00 0.24
C ASN A 93 -2.70 17.26 1.58
N ALA A 94 -3.74 16.50 1.95
CA ALA A 94 -3.70 15.68 3.16
C ALA A 94 -2.57 14.65 3.11
N ALA A 95 -2.31 14.02 1.95
CA ALA A 95 -1.19 13.11 1.77
C ALA A 95 0.17 13.79 1.97
N SER A 96 0.34 14.97 1.38
CA SER A 96 1.58 15.76 1.50
C SER A 96 1.81 16.23 2.94
N GLN A 97 0.74 16.64 3.64
CA GLN A 97 0.81 17.02 5.05
C GLN A 97 1.18 15.84 5.95
N ALA A 98 0.64 14.63 5.69
CA ALA A 98 1.01 13.43 6.44
C ALA A 98 2.50 13.12 6.28
N ALA A 99 3.03 13.19 5.06
CA ALA A 99 4.44 12.97 4.79
C ALA A 99 5.34 14.02 5.46
N PHE A 100 4.94 15.29 5.40
CA PHE A 100 5.66 16.39 6.07
C PHE A 100 5.68 16.22 7.59
N ALA A 101 4.51 15.94 8.19
CA ALA A 101 4.39 15.75 9.64
C ALA A 101 5.18 14.52 10.13
N ALA A 102 5.32 13.50 9.29
CA ALA A 102 6.08 12.31 9.62
C ALA A 102 7.58 12.55 9.73
N ASN A 103 8.11 13.66 9.18
CA ASN A 103 9.54 13.97 9.18
C ASN A 103 10.37 12.74 8.77
N LEU A 104 10.15 12.30 7.53
CA LEU A 104 10.71 11.06 6.99
C LEU A 104 12.25 11.07 7.00
N SER A 105 12.81 9.88 7.10
CA SER A 105 14.24 9.62 7.01
C SER A 105 14.56 8.59 5.94
N SER A 106 15.84 8.49 5.60
CA SER A 106 16.32 7.44 4.69
C SER A 106 16.18 6.02 5.23
N HIS A 107 15.71 5.83 6.46
CA HIS A 107 15.46 4.52 7.06
C HIS A 107 13.98 4.12 7.03
N ASP A 108 13.11 5.03 6.66
CA ASP A 108 11.67 4.76 6.55
C ASP A 108 11.33 4.05 5.24
N VAL A 109 10.24 3.32 5.25
CA VAL A 109 9.66 2.64 4.11
C VAL A 109 8.19 3.03 4.00
N VAL A 110 7.74 3.46 2.82
CA VAL A 110 6.33 3.76 2.55
C VAL A 110 5.80 2.82 1.47
N ILE A 111 4.74 2.09 1.81
CA ILE A 111 4.01 1.20 0.90
C ILE A 111 2.72 1.90 0.48
N GLY A 112 2.67 2.39 -0.75
CA GLY A 112 1.47 2.95 -1.37
C GLY A 112 0.61 1.85 -1.97
N ILE A 113 -0.67 1.77 -1.56
CA ILE A 113 -1.58 0.71 -1.99
C ILE A 113 -2.81 1.32 -2.67
N SER A 114 -3.02 1.00 -3.95
CA SER A 114 -4.17 1.48 -4.72
C SER A 114 -4.55 0.47 -5.79
N ALA A 115 -5.79 0.01 -5.82
CA ALA A 115 -6.22 -0.96 -6.83
C ALA A 115 -6.11 -0.41 -8.26
N SER A 116 -6.56 0.81 -8.51
CA SER A 116 -6.41 1.48 -9.81
C SER A 116 -4.99 1.98 -10.07
N GLY A 117 -4.23 2.24 -8.99
CA GLY A 117 -2.96 2.94 -9.02
C GLY A 117 -3.07 4.41 -9.46
N ARG A 118 -4.28 4.98 -9.46
CA ARG A 118 -4.57 6.36 -9.90
C ARG A 118 -5.02 7.26 -8.75
N THR A 119 -5.27 6.71 -7.57
CA THR A 119 -5.77 7.45 -6.40
C THR A 119 -4.86 8.63 -6.09
N PRO A 120 -5.33 9.89 -6.20
CA PRO A 120 -4.50 11.08 -6.04
C PRO A 120 -3.79 11.11 -4.69
N PHE A 121 -4.51 10.83 -3.60
CA PHE A 121 -3.91 10.71 -2.26
C PHE A 121 -2.72 9.75 -2.24
N THR A 122 -2.87 8.53 -2.81
CA THR A 122 -1.81 7.51 -2.76
C THR A 122 -0.60 7.89 -3.61
N CYS A 123 -0.84 8.49 -4.79
CA CYS A 123 0.22 8.99 -5.65
C CYS A 123 1.00 10.14 -4.99
N ALA A 124 0.29 11.08 -4.38
CA ALA A 124 0.90 12.21 -3.66
C ALA A 124 1.69 11.73 -2.44
N ALA A 125 1.16 10.76 -1.68
CA ALA A 125 1.85 10.15 -0.54
C ALA A 125 3.16 9.46 -0.97
N ALA A 126 3.13 8.68 -2.06
CA ALA A 126 4.31 8.02 -2.59
C ALA A 126 5.37 9.03 -3.07
N LYS A 127 4.94 10.07 -3.81
CA LYS A 127 5.82 11.13 -4.28
C LYS A 127 6.47 11.87 -3.11
N ALA A 128 5.68 12.32 -2.14
CA ALA A 128 6.20 13.04 -0.98
C ALA A 128 7.13 12.17 -0.12
N ALA A 129 6.88 10.85 -0.05
CA ALA A 129 7.75 9.90 0.62
C ALA A 129 9.11 9.76 -0.09
N ALA A 130 9.12 9.66 -1.41
CA ALA A 130 10.34 9.63 -2.21
C ALA A 130 11.15 10.92 -2.06
N ASP A 131 10.48 12.08 -2.14
CA ASP A 131 11.09 13.41 -1.93
C ASP A 131 11.69 13.53 -0.50
N GLY A 132 11.10 12.87 0.50
CA GLY A 132 11.58 12.78 1.88
C GLY A 132 12.71 11.75 2.10
N GLY A 133 13.12 11.02 1.07
CA GLY A 133 14.22 10.04 1.09
C GLY A 133 13.85 8.65 1.63
N ALA A 134 12.56 8.37 1.89
CA ALA A 134 12.10 7.04 2.26
C ALA A 134 12.20 6.07 1.06
N LEU A 135 12.36 4.78 1.34
CA LEU A 135 12.15 3.74 0.34
C LEU A 135 10.66 3.65 0.02
N THR A 136 10.32 3.70 -1.26
CA THR A 136 8.93 3.67 -1.69
C THR A 136 8.60 2.39 -2.46
N VAL A 137 7.48 1.76 -2.09
CA VAL A 137 6.93 0.58 -2.75
C VAL A 137 5.50 0.88 -3.18
N GLY A 138 5.15 0.61 -4.42
CA GLY A 138 3.79 0.80 -4.93
C GLY A 138 3.15 -0.54 -5.28
N ILE A 139 1.96 -0.79 -4.74
CA ILE A 139 1.14 -1.97 -5.06
C ILE A 139 -0.11 -1.50 -5.80
N ALA A 140 -0.32 -2.01 -7.02
CA ALA A 140 -1.52 -1.70 -7.79
C ALA A 140 -2.02 -2.90 -8.59
N ASN A 141 -3.33 -2.94 -8.89
CA ASN A 141 -3.94 -4.03 -9.67
C ASN A 141 -4.05 -3.71 -11.17
N ASN A 142 -3.26 -2.75 -11.63
CA ASN A 142 -3.17 -2.31 -13.02
C ASN A 142 -1.69 -2.19 -13.41
N GLU A 143 -1.30 -2.79 -14.53
CA GLU A 143 0.07 -2.79 -15.03
C GLU A 143 0.58 -1.37 -15.36
N ALA A 144 -0.28 -0.53 -15.94
CA ALA A 144 0.03 0.86 -16.29
C ALA A 144 -0.40 1.86 -15.20
N ALA A 145 -0.19 1.52 -13.93
CA ALA A 145 -0.59 2.36 -12.80
C ALA A 145 0.29 3.61 -12.70
N PRO A 146 -0.29 4.84 -12.69
CA PRO A 146 0.48 6.08 -12.47
C PRO A 146 1.31 6.09 -11.19
N LEU A 147 0.84 5.41 -10.13
CA LEU A 147 1.57 5.22 -8.87
C LEU A 147 3.01 4.72 -9.10
N PHE A 148 3.22 3.87 -10.10
CA PHE A 148 4.53 3.29 -10.38
C PHE A 148 5.57 4.31 -10.87
N GLY A 149 5.13 5.48 -11.32
CA GLY A 149 6.02 6.59 -11.66
C GLY A 149 6.58 7.35 -10.46
N TYR A 150 6.12 7.04 -9.25
CA TYR A 150 6.48 7.74 -8.00
C TYR A 150 7.17 6.84 -6.97
N VAL A 151 7.47 5.58 -7.31
CA VAL A 151 8.01 4.61 -6.36
C VAL A 151 9.30 3.98 -6.87
N ASP A 152 10.16 3.55 -5.93
CA ASP A 152 11.39 2.83 -6.23
C ASP A 152 11.11 1.40 -6.72
N ILE A 153 10.08 0.75 -6.14
CA ILE A 153 9.72 -0.62 -6.47
C ILE A 153 8.23 -0.70 -6.77
N ALA A 154 7.90 -1.15 -7.97
CA ALA A 154 6.53 -1.35 -8.44
C ALA A 154 6.14 -2.83 -8.36
N ILE A 155 4.97 -3.11 -7.77
CA ILE A 155 4.39 -4.45 -7.69
C ILE A 155 3.02 -4.47 -8.41
N PRO A 156 2.98 -4.86 -9.70
CA PRO A 156 1.75 -4.93 -10.47
C PRO A 156 0.99 -6.25 -10.18
N LEU A 157 -0.10 -6.20 -9.46
CA LEU A 157 -0.98 -7.34 -9.19
C LEU A 157 -2.14 -7.36 -10.20
N VAL A 158 -1.89 -7.74 -11.44
CA VAL A 158 -2.87 -7.60 -12.52
C VAL A 158 -4.00 -8.62 -12.38
N THR A 159 -5.10 -8.21 -11.76
CA THR A 159 -6.28 -9.07 -11.52
C THR A 159 -7.38 -8.94 -12.58
N GLY A 160 -7.29 -7.96 -13.49
CA GLY A 160 -8.32 -7.67 -14.47
C GLY A 160 -9.60 -7.07 -13.87
N ALA A 161 -10.68 -7.01 -14.66
CA ALA A 161 -11.93 -6.36 -14.26
C ALA A 161 -12.63 -7.10 -13.11
N GLU A 162 -13.16 -6.38 -12.13
CA GLU A 162 -13.93 -6.94 -11.02
C GLU A 162 -15.28 -7.50 -11.47
N ALA A 163 -15.77 -8.52 -10.76
CA ALA A 163 -17.10 -9.10 -11.01
C ALA A 163 -18.24 -8.09 -10.77
N VAL A 164 -18.03 -7.15 -9.85
CA VAL A 164 -18.87 -5.97 -9.65
C VAL A 164 -18.05 -4.76 -10.00
N ALA A 165 -18.43 -4.04 -11.06
CA ALA A 165 -17.68 -2.90 -11.58
C ALA A 165 -17.35 -1.88 -10.47
N GLY A 166 -16.09 -1.47 -10.38
CA GLY A 166 -15.59 -0.52 -9.37
C GLY A 166 -15.44 -1.06 -7.96
N SER A 167 -15.85 -2.32 -7.67
CA SER A 167 -15.78 -2.88 -6.32
C SER A 167 -14.44 -3.55 -6.03
N THR A 168 -13.42 -2.74 -5.81
CA THR A 168 -12.02 -3.20 -5.60
C THR A 168 -11.78 -3.95 -4.29
N ARG A 169 -12.79 -4.05 -3.41
CA ARG A 169 -12.77 -4.88 -2.21
C ARG A 169 -12.78 -6.39 -2.49
N LEU A 170 -13.01 -6.80 -3.75
CA LEU A 170 -13.10 -8.18 -4.19
C LEU A 170 -11.70 -8.76 -4.50
N LYS A 171 -11.46 -9.19 -5.75
CA LYS A 171 -10.20 -9.87 -6.10
C LYS A 171 -8.98 -8.94 -6.04
N ALA A 172 -9.13 -7.63 -6.29
CA ALA A 172 -8.05 -6.68 -6.14
C ALA A 172 -7.55 -6.65 -4.69
N ALA A 173 -8.44 -6.44 -3.71
CA ALA A 173 -8.08 -6.48 -2.29
C ALA A 173 -7.55 -7.85 -1.86
N THR A 174 -8.10 -8.95 -2.40
CA THR A 174 -7.57 -10.31 -2.13
C THR A 174 -6.13 -10.45 -2.60
N ALA A 175 -5.78 -9.98 -3.80
CA ALA A 175 -4.41 -9.99 -4.29
C ALA A 175 -3.48 -9.11 -3.43
N GLN A 176 -3.92 -7.91 -3.04
CA GLN A 176 -3.18 -7.03 -2.14
C GLN A 176 -2.93 -7.71 -0.79
N LYS A 177 -3.95 -8.38 -0.21
CA LYS A 177 -3.79 -9.11 1.06
C LYS A 177 -2.78 -10.24 0.96
N ILE A 178 -2.82 -11.04 -0.10
CA ILE A 178 -1.84 -12.12 -0.32
C ILE A 178 -0.43 -11.56 -0.50
N CYS A 179 -0.30 -10.42 -1.19
CA CYS A 179 1.00 -9.77 -1.42
C CYS A 179 1.63 -9.22 -0.14
N LEU A 180 0.80 -8.67 0.78
CA LEU A 180 1.27 -8.07 2.02
C LEU A 180 1.64 -9.11 3.10
N ASN A 181 1.00 -10.29 3.06
CA ASN A 181 1.31 -11.39 3.98
C ASN A 181 2.68 -12.04 3.68
#